data_283b078d6658a67dc3f6dcd529702417
#
_entry.id   283b078d6658a67dc3f6dcd529702417
#
_cell.length_a   1.000
_cell.length_b   1.000
_cell.length_c   1.000
_cell.angle_alpha   90.00
_cell.angle_beta   90.00
_cell.angle_gamma   90.00
#
_symmetry.space_group_name_H-M   'P 1'
#
loop_
_entity.id
_entity.type
_entity.pdbx_description
1 polymer ?
#
loop_
_entity_poly.entity_id
_entity_poly.type
_entity_poly.pdbx_seq_one_letter_code
_entity_poly.pdbx_strand_id
1 'polypeptide(L)'
;MSAHGDRLYFRQFLSGRDFGVADQLAQQMVNFVYAIGDRQTGECVLVDPAYDPAALVDAVAADGMRVVGALASHYHADHIGGSIFGHDIAGIAQLLEHADVPIHVQADEVPWIERSAGVGSGHLMAHASGDVLAVGELTIELIHTPGHTPGSQCFLVHDPAGGKLVSGDTLFLDGCGRTDLPGSDPAQMLASLRRLHRVPDEVVLYPGHRYSPADSAPMAAVKANNWVFDQI
;
A
#
# COMPACT_ATOMS: atom_id res chain seq x y z
N MET A 1 27.44 5.92 -17.34
CA MET A 1 26.83 6.00 -15.99
C MET A 1 25.37 6.36 -16.21
N SER A 2 24.47 5.43 -15.92
CA SER A 2 23.06 5.50 -16.33
C SER A 2 22.29 6.53 -15.50
N ALA A 3 21.68 7.52 -16.16
CA ALA A 3 20.83 8.55 -15.58
C ALA A 3 19.49 8.01 -14.96
N HIS A 4 19.33 6.71 -14.89
CA HIS A 4 18.09 6.06 -14.41
C HIS A 4 18.11 5.71 -12.92
N GLY A 5 19.27 5.65 -12.26
CA GLY A 5 19.38 5.24 -10.85
C GLY A 5 18.89 6.26 -9.82
N ASP A 6 18.58 7.49 -10.24
CA ASP A 6 18.22 8.59 -9.33
C ASP A 6 16.77 9.09 -9.56
N ARG A 7 15.98 8.38 -10.40
CA ARG A 7 14.65 8.84 -10.78
C ARG A 7 13.56 8.42 -9.79
N LEU A 8 13.64 7.19 -9.26
CA LEU A 8 12.64 6.67 -8.35
C LEU A 8 12.66 7.44 -7.02
N TYR A 9 11.55 8.10 -6.68
CA TYR A 9 11.24 8.51 -5.32
C TYR A 9 10.46 7.39 -4.64
N PHE A 10 11.03 6.81 -3.58
CA PHE A 10 10.38 5.78 -2.78
C PHE A 10 10.66 6.06 -1.31
N ARG A 11 9.62 6.35 -0.55
CA ARG A 11 9.73 6.63 0.88
C ARG A 11 8.75 5.76 1.65
N GLN A 12 9.22 5.13 2.72
CA GLN A 12 8.43 4.35 3.66
C GLN A 12 8.29 5.15 4.95
N PHE A 13 7.06 5.36 5.39
CA PHE A 13 6.73 6.02 6.65
C PHE A 13 6.12 5.01 7.61
N LEU A 14 6.42 5.11 8.90
CA LEU A 14 5.83 4.29 9.95
C LEU A 14 4.90 5.14 10.81
N SER A 15 3.63 4.72 10.92
CA SER A 15 2.64 5.35 11.80
C SER A 15 3.08 5.33 13.26
N GLY A 16 2.71 6.37 14.01
CA GLY A 16 3.13 6.53 15.41
C GLY A 16 4.60 6.93 15.61
N ARG A 17 5.43 6.93 14.55
CA ARG A 17 6.83 7.37 14.56
C ARG A 17 7.07 8.57 13.66
N ASP A 18 6.74 8.47 12.38
CA ASP A 18 7.04 9.46 11.36
C ASP A 18 5.85 10.42 11.13
N PHE A 19 4.64 9.96 11.40
CA PHE A 19 3.37 10.69 11.33
C PHE A 19 2.37 10.08 12.32
N GLY A 20 1.26 10.78 12.62
CA GLY A 20 0.25 10.28 13.57
C GLY A 20 0.80 10.03 14.97
N VAL A 21 1.87 10.74 15.37
CA VAL A 21 2.63 10.46 16.61
C VAL A 21 1.81 10.67 17.90
N ALA A 22 0.74 11.45 17.84
CA ALA A 22 -0.17 11.67 18.96
C ALA A 22 -1.32 10.64 19.02
N ASP A 23 -1.50 9.84 17.98
CA ASP A 23 -2.54 8.82 17.90
C ASP A 23 -2.04 7.49 18.48
N GLN A 24 -2.68 7.05 19.57
CA GLN A 24 -2.30 5.80 20.24
C GLN A 24 -2.56 4.56 19.36
N LEU A 25 -3.60 4.60 18.53
CA LEU A 25 -3.90 3.49 17.62
C LEU A 25 -2.84 3.40 16.52
N ALA A 26 -2.40 4.54 15.95
CA ALA A 26 -1.29 4.59 15.00
C ALA A 26 0.01 3.97 15.56
N GLN A 27 0.30 4.22 16.85
CA GLN A 27 1.45 3.65 17.55
C GLN A 27 1.33 2.14 17.75
N GLN A 28 0.11 1.62 17.93
CA GLN A 28 -0.13 0.19 18.19
C GLN A 28 -0.23 -0.63 16.90
N MET A 29 -0.87 -0.08 15.87
CA MET A 29 -1.10 -0.76 14.61
C MET A 29 0.16 -0.83 13.74
N VAL A 30 1.09 0.11 13.93
CA VAL A 30 2.41 0.18 13.25
C VAL A 30 2.33 0.02 11.73
N ASN A 31 1.35 0.71 11.12
CA ASN A 31 1.14 0.69 9.67
C ASN A 31 2.28 1.36 8.93
N PHE A 32 2.64 0.82 7.78
CA PHE A 32 3.47 1.50 6.82
C PHE A 32 2.62 2.24 5.78
N VAL A 33 2.98 3.46 5.50
CA VAL A 33 2.52 4.27 4.37
C VAL A 33 3.68 4.47 3.41
N TYR A 34 3.42 4.43 2.11
CA TYR A 34 4.47 4.61 1.11
C TYR A 34 4.19 5.82 0.24
N ALA A 35 5.24 6.54 -0.14
CA ALA A 35 5.20 7.51 -1.23
C ALA A 35 6.06 6.99 -2.38
N ILE A 36 5.47 6.92 -3.57
CA ILE A 36 6.09 6.37 -4.77
C ILE A 36 5.97 7.41 -5.88
N GLY A 37 7.07 7.82 -6.48
CA GLY A 37 7.02 8.92 -7.45
C GLY A 37 8.27 9.08 -8.29
N ASP A 38 8.17 10.03 -9.21
CA ASP A 38 9.22 10.39 -10.15
C ASP A 38 9.87 11.73 -9.73
N ARG A 39 11.14 11.67 -9.31
CA ARG A 39 11.91 12.87 -8.91
C ARG A 39 12.06 13.90 -10.03
N GLN A 40 12.00 13.49 -11.29
CA GLN A 40 12.17 14.42 -12.42
C GLN A 40 10.91 15.24 -12.67
N THR A 41 9.72 14.65 -12.45
CA THR A 41 8.45 15.39 -12.57
C THR A 41 8.03 16.03 -11.23
N GLY A 42 8.60 15.57 -10.12
CA GLY A 42 8.19 15.98 -8.78
C GLY A 42 6.81 15.43 -8.38
N GLU A 43 6.35 14.36 -9.02
CA GLU A 43 5.03 13.77 -8.80
C GLU A 43 5.13 12.46 -8.03
N CYS A 44 4.23 12.24 -7.07
CA CYS A 44 4.14 10.98 -6.32
C CYS A 44 2.69 10.60 -6.01
N VAL A 45 2.48 9.32 -5.75
CA VAL A 45 1.26 8.77 -5.16
C VAL A 45 1.54 8.30 -3.73
N LEU A 46 0.52 8.37 -2.87
CA LEU A 46 0.57 7.80 -1.53
C LEU A 46 -0.14 6.44 -1.52
N VAL A 47 0.44 5.46 -0.85
CA VAL A 47 -0.19 4.15 -0.62
C VAL A 47 -0.67 4.10 0.82
N ASP A 48 -1.96 3.84 1.01
CA ASP A 48 -2.65 3.67 2.30
C ASP A 48 -2.46 4.86 3.27
N PRO A 49 -2.84 6.10 2.87
CA PRO A 49 -2.57 7.32 3.62
C PRO A 49 -3.53 7.50 4.81
N ALA A 50 -3.45 6.62 5.82
CA ALA A 50 -4.26 6.71 7.03
C ALA A 50 -3.58 7.53 8.14
N TYR A 51 -4.32 7.79 9.22
CA TYR A 51 -4.00 8.49 10.47
C TYR A 51 -3.73 9.99 10.35
N ASP A 52 -2.82 10.44 9.48
CA ASP A 52 -2.46 11.86 9.35
C ASP A 52 -2.07 12.20 7.91
N PRO A 53 -3.06 12.23 6.97
CA PRO A 53 -2.80 12.57 5.57
C PRO A 53 -2.17 13.95 5.37
N ALA A 54 -2.48 14.93 6.21
CA ALA A 54 -1.90 16.26 6.13
C ALA A 54 -0.37 16.21 6.36
N ALA A 55 0.07 15.55 7.43
CA ALA A 55 1.50 15.38 7.71
C ALA A 55 2.22 14.60 6.60
N LEU A 56 1.57 13.62 5.97
CA LEU A 56 2.14 12.88 4.84
C LEU A 56 2.30 13.77 3.61
N VAL A 57 1.31 14.60 3.28
CA VAL A 57 1.40 15.59 2.19
C VAL A 57 2.53 16.59 2.44
N ASP A 58 2.63 17.13 3.67
CA ASP A 58 3.70 18.05 4.05
C ASP A 58 5.08 17.39 3.97
N ALA A 59 5.19 16.13 4.40
CA ALA A 59 6.45 15.39 4.38
C ALA A 59 6.96 15.12 2.96
N VAL A 60 6.09 14.78 2.01
CA VAL A 60 6.50 14.61 0.61
C VAL A 60 6.76 15.95 -0.08
N ALA A 61 6.02 17.01 0.29
CA ALA A 61 6.27 18.35 -0.21
C ALA A 61 7.64 18.90 0.24
N ALA A 62 8.06 18.60 1.47
CA ALA A 62 9.41 18.92 1.96
C ALA A 62 10.53 18.21 1.17
N ASP A 63 10.24 17.05 0.57
CA ASP A 63 11.15 16.34 -0.34
C ASP A 63 11.09 16.87 -1.80
N GLY A 64 10.29 17.92 -2.06
CA GLY A 64 10.10 18.50 -3.38
C GLY A 64 9.10 17.70 -4.26
N MET A 65 8.27 16.86 -3.64
CA MET A 65 7.29 16.04 -4.34
C MET A 65 5.87 16.57 -4.14
N ARG A 66 5.00 16.34 -5.12
CA ARG A 66 3.58 16.70 -5.09
C ARG A 66 2.72 15.44 -5.22
N VAL A 67 1.75 15.29 -4.33
CA VAL A 67 0.78 14.20 -4.41
C VAL A 67 -0.14 14.39 -5.62
N VAL A 68 -0.21 13.37 -6.49
CA VAL A 68 -1.06 13.35 -7.69
C VAL A 68 -2.06 12.20 -7.71
N GLY A 69 -2.07 11.36 -6.68
CA GLY A 69 -2.99 10.25 -6.51
C GLY A 69 -2.76 9.53 -5.20
N ALA A 70 -3.68 8.65 -4.85
CA ALA A 70 -3.47 7.66 -3.80
C ALA A 70 -3.83 6.26 -4.30
N LEU A 71 -3.19 5.25 -3.71
CA LEU A 71 -3.42 3.84 -3.95
C LEU A 71 -3.97 3.24 -2.65
N ALA A 72 -5.12 2.58 -2.71
CA ALA A 72 -5.64 1.80 -1.59
C ALA A 72 -5.30 0.32 -1.78
N SER A 73 -4.55 -0.25 -0.85
CA SER A 73 -4.27 -1.69 -0.89
C SER A 73 -5.52 -2.51 -0.58
N HIS A 74 -6.34 -2.03 0.36
CA HIS A 74 -7.62 -2.61 0.75
C HIS A 74 -8.45 -1.63 1.63
N TYR A 75 -9.69 -2.01 1.99
CA TYR A 75 -10.67 -1.11 2.61
C TYR A 75 -10.54 -0.91 4.13
N HIS A 76 -9.65 -1.59 4.84
CA HIS A 76 -9.57 -1.47 6.30
C HIS A 76 -9.19 -0.05 6.72
N ALA A 77 -9.82 0.40 7.81
CA ALA A 77 -9.75 1.79 8.22
C ALA A 77 -8.35 2.24 8.64
N ASP A 78 -7.51 1.35 9.13
CA ASP A 78 -6.12 1.62 9.46
C ASP A 78 -5.21 1.81 8.25
N HIS A 79 -5.73 1.57 7.02
CA HIS A 79 -5.05 1.82 5.75
C HIS A 79 -5.62 3.04 5.00
N ILE A 80 -6.95 3.19 5.00
CA ILE A 80 -7.61 4.22 4.18
C ILE A 80 -8.49 5.20 4.95
N GLY A 81 -8.54 5.08 6.26
CA GLY A 81 -9.46 5.86 7.10
C GLY A 81 -10.81 5.20 7.29
N GLY A 82 -11.56 5.70 8.26
CA GLY A 82 -12.83 5.14 8.68
C GLY A 82 -12.89 4.99 10.20
N SER A 83 -13.53 3.94 10.72
CA SER A 83 -13.63 3.72 12.16
C SER A 83 -13.30 2.28 12.56
N ILE A 84 -12.49 2.11 13.60
CA ILE A 84 -12.18 0.82 14.25
C ILE A 84 -12.57 0.92 15.72
N PHE A 85 -13.50 0.08 16.19
CA PHE A 85 -13.96 0.02 17.58
C PHE A 85 -14.41 1.39 18.15
N GLY A 86 -14.97 2.26 17.28
CA GLY A 86 -15.41 3.60 17.67
C GLY A 86 -14.31 4.65 17.73
N HIS A 87 -13.09 4.31 17.29
CA HIS A 87 -12.00 5.24 17.05
C HIS A 87 -12.00 5.63 15.57
N ASP A 88 -12.14 6.91 15.28
CA ASP A 88 -12.14 7.43 13.93
C ASP A 88 -10.71 7.68 13.46
N ILE A 89 -10.37 7.15 12.31
CA ILE A 89 -9.06 7.27 11.67
C ILE A 89 -9.21 8.15 10.43
N ALA A 90 -8.44 9.22 10.35
CA ALA A 90 -8.32 10.01 9.14
C ALA A 90 -7.67 9.17 8.02
N GLY A 91 -8.05 9.43 6.77
CA GLY A 91 -7.52 8.67 5.63
C GLY A 91 -7.81 9.36 4.31
N ILE A 92 -8.22 8.59 3.29
CA ILE A 92 -8.41 9.11 1.93
C ILE A 92 -9.46 10.23 1.85
N ALA A 93 -10.48 10.25 2.70
CA ALA A 93 -11.44 11.35 2.76
C ALA A 93 -10.77 12.67 3.17
N GLN A 94 -9.93 12.63 4.20
CA GLN A 94 -9.17 13.81 4.65
C GLN A 94 -8.01 14.13 3.69
N LEU A 95 -7.42 13.15 3.02
CA LEU A 95 -6.45 13.44 1.96
C LEU A 95 -7.05 14.35 0.88
N LEU A 96 -8.30 14.11 0.48
CA LEU A 96 -9.00 14.90 -0.53
C LEU A 96 -9.24 16.36 -0.11
N GLU A 97 -9.19 16.66 1.18
CA GLU A 97 -9.24 18.06 1.68
C GLU A 97 -7.92 18.81 1.41
N HIS A 98 -6.80 18.09 1.25
CA HIS A 98 -5.46 18.65 1.01
C HIS A 98 -5.02 18.52 -0.44
N ALA A 99 -5.50 17.48 -1.15
CA ALA A 99 -5.15 17.21 -2.53
C ALA A 99 -6.36 16.58 -3.24
N ASP A 100 -6.96 17.31 -4.18
CA ASP A 100 -8.06 16.81 -5.02
C ASP A 100 -7.46 15.89 -6.12
N VAL A 101 -7.34 14.60 -5.78
CA VAL A 101 -6.63 13.60 -6.59
C VAL A 101 -7.44 12.31 -6.72
N PRO A 102 -7.21 11.49 -7.77
CA PRO A 102 -7.83 10.18 -7.89
C PRO A 102 -7.31 9.21 -6.80
N ILE A 103 -8.23 8.35 -6.33
CA ILE A 103 -7.94 7.23 -5.44
C ILE A 103 -8.03 5.94 -6.25
N HIS A 104 -6.92 5.31 -6.53
CA HIS A 104 -6.83 4.09 -7.31
C HIS A 104 -7.11 2.86 -6.44
N VAL A 105 -8.12 2.10 -6.80
CA VAL A 105 -8.63 0.95 -6.02
C VAL A 105 -8.84 -0.26 -6.93
N GLN A 106 -8.78 -1.45 -6.37
CA GLN A 106 -9.21 -2.65 -7.09
C GLN A 106 -10.74 -2.64 -7.21
N ALA A 107 -11.29 -3.09 -8.34
CA ALA A 107 -12.72 -2.99 -8.65
C ALA A 107 -13.63 -3.66 -7.60
N ASP A 108 -13.22 -4.82 -7.06
CA ASP A 108 -14.00 -5.55 -6.04
C ASP A 108 -13.96 -4.88 -4.66
N GLU A 109 -13.06 -3.90 -4.45
CA GLU A 109 -12.93 -3.13 -3.22
C GLU A 109 -13.84 -1.89 -3.18
N VAL A 110 -14.25 -1.36 -4.33
CA VAL A 110 -15.06 -0.13 -4.43
C VAL A 110 -16.25 -0.14 -3.48
N PRO A 111 -17.12 -1.18 -3.45
CA PRO A 111 -18.31 -1.16 -2.57
C PRO A 111 -17.97 -1.18 -1.08
N TRP A 112 -16.79 -1.63 -0.71
CA TRP A 112 -16.31 -1.67 0.67
C TRP A 112 -15.78 -0.30 1.09
N ILE A 113 -14.99 0.34 0.25
CA ILE A 113 -14.42 1.68 0.48
C ILE A 113 -15.53 2.73 0.57
N GLU A 114 -16.51 2.72 -0.33
CA GLU A 114 -17.68 3.63 -0.26
C GLU A 114 -18.41 3.56 1.09
N ARG A 115 -18.50 2.36 1.67
CA ARG A 115 -19.16 2.16 2.96
C ARG A 115 -18.30 2.53 4.16
N SER A 116 -16.99 2.32 4.09
CA SER A 116 -16.07 2.46 5.25
C SER A 116 -15.41 3.83 5.33
N ALA A 117 -15.00 4.41 4.22
CA ALA A 117 -14.18 5.61 4.20
C ALA A 117 -14.95 6.91 3.91
N GLY A 118 -16.23 6.82 3.55
CA GLY A 118 -17.06 8.00 3.27
C GLY A 118 -16.66 8.77 2.00
N VAL A 119 -15.92 8.13 1.08
CA VAL A 119 -15.50 8.71 -0.20
C VAL A 119 -16.47 8.31 -1.28
N GLY A 120 -17.01 9.29 -2.00
CA GLY A 120 -17.91 9.04 -3.13
C GLY A 120 -17.20 8.47 -4.35
N SER A 121 -17.96 7.74 -5.19
CA SER A 121 -17.45 7.08 -6.40
C SER A 121 -16.74 8.02 -7.41
N GLY A 122 -16.98 9.33 -7.33
CA GLY A 122 -16.37 10.33 -8.22
C GLY A 122 -14.85 10.45 -8.07
N HIS A 123 -14.29 10.04 -6.94
CA HIS A 123 -12.84 10.04 -6.69
C HIS A 123 -12.21 8.66 -6.83
N LEU A 124 -13.03 7.58 -6.87
CA LEU A 124 -12.54 6.22 -6.95
C LEU A 124 -12.29 5.80 -8.41
N MET A 125 -11.06 5.45 -8.72
CA MET A 125 -10.64 4.89 -10.01
C MET A 125 -10.47 3.39 -9.86
N ALA A 126 -11.46 2.63 -10.34
CA ALA A 126 -11.49 1.18 -10.26
C ALA A 126 -10.53 0.56 -11.29
N HIS A 127 -9.72 -0.40 -10.86
CA HIS A 127 -8.74 -1.11 -11.66
C HIS A 127 -8.94 -2.62 -11.67
N ALA A 128 -8.45 -3.25 -12.72
CA ALA A 128 -8.31 -4.70 -12.81
C ALA A 128 -6.86 -5.13 -12.51
N SER A 129 -6.67 -6.42 -12.24
CA SER A 129 -5.33 -6.98 -12.06
C SER A 129 -4.52 -6.91 -13.35
N GLY A 130 -3.29 -6.42 -13.25
CA GLY A 130 -2.39 -6.22 -14.37
C GLY A 130 -2.49 -4.84 -15.01
N ASP A 131 -3.41 -3.97 -14.53
CA ASP A 131 -3.39 -2.57 -14.93
C ASP A 131 -2.08 -1.92 -14.46
N VAL A 132 -1.63 -0.93 -15.21
CA VAL A 132 -0.40 -0.20 -14.94
C VAL A 132 -0.72 1.27 -14.75
N LEU A 133 -0.36 1.80 -13.59
CA LEU A 133 -0.43 3.23 -13.29
C LEU A 133 0.90 3.90 -13.63
N ALA A 134 0.84 5.00 -14.37
CA ALA A 134 2.01 5.85 -14.61
C ALA A 134 2.06 7.00 -13.60
N VAL A 135 3.24 7.23 -13.02
CA VAL A 135 3.54 8.40 -12.17
C VAL A 135 4.80 9.05 -12.75
N GLY A 136 4.62 10.15 -13.48
CA GLY A 136 5.67 10.62 -14.39
C GLY A 136 5.99 9.57 -15.45
N GLU A 137 7.25 9.13 -15.52
CA GLU A 137 7.67 8.01 -16.39
C GLU A 137 7.87 6.69 -15.62
N LEU A 138 7.58 6.66 -14.32
CA LEU A 138 7.58 5.41 -13.56
C LEU A 138 6.28 4.65 -13.78
N THR A 139 6.35 3.35 -13.67
CA THR A 139 5.20 2.47 -13.79
C THR A 139 5.02 1.61 -12.54
N ILE A 140 3.77 1.50 -12.10
CA ILE A 140 3.34 0.69 -10.96
C ILE A 140 2.32 -0.31 -11.49
N GLU A 141 2.64 -1.60 -11.46
CA GLU A 141 1.69 -2.66 -11.80
C GLU A 141 0.77 -2.93 -10.61
N LEU A 142 -0.54 -2.97 -10.85
CA LEU A 142 -1.58 -3.26 -9.88
C LEU A 142 -1.89 -4.76 -9.91
N ILE A 143 -1.59 -5.47 -8.83
CA ILE A 143 -1.72 -6.92 -8.74
C ILE A 143 -2.85 -7.25 -7.77
N HIS A 144 -4.01 -7.69 -8.28
CA HIS A 144 -5.12 -8.16 -7.45
C HIS A 144 -4.71 -9.42 -6.67
N THR A 145 -4.79 -9.34 -5.35
CA THR A 145 -4.39 -10.40 -4.41
C THR A 145 -5.48 -10.63 -3.35
N PRO A 146 -6.67 -11.10 -3.76
CA PRO A 146 -7.80 -11.28 -2.85
C PRO A 146 -7.50 -12.33 -1.79
N GLY A 147 -8.21 -12.23 -0.66
CA GLY A 147 -8.14 -13.19 0.44
C GLY A 147 -8.17 -12.54 1.80
N HIS A 148 -7.40 -11.48 2.06
CA HIS A 148 -7.55 -10.65 3.25
C HIS A 148 -8.82 -9.80 3.15
N THR A 149 -9.01 -9.16 2.00
CA THR A 149 -10.28 -8.56 1.56
C THR A 149 -10.58 -9.00 0.12
N PRO A 150 -11.82 -8.81 -0.39
CA PRO A 150 -12.17 -9.20 -1.75
C PRO A 150 -11.35 -8.50 -2.84
N GLY A 151 -11.00 -7.23 -2.61
CA GLY A 151 -10.24 -6.42 -3.56
C GLY A 151 -8.86 -6.05 -3.06
N SER A 152 -8.26 -6.80 -2.12
CA SER A 152 -6.86 -6.60 -1.74
C SER A 152 -5.96 -6.60 -2.98
N GLN A 153 -5.01 -5.66 -3.03
CA GLN A 153 -4.05 -5.56 -4.13
C GLN A 153 -2.64 -5.21 -3.65
N CYS A 154 -1.66 -5.68 -4.40
CA CYS A 154 -0.25 -5.32 -4.24
C CYS A 154 0.18 -4.39 -5.38
N PHE A 155 1.26 -3.64 -5.15
CA PHE A 155 1.81 -2.67 -6.09
C PHE A 155 3.25 -3.02 -6.42
N LEU A 156 3.52 -3.43 -7.66
CA LEU A 156 4.88 -3.73 -8.11
C LEU A 156 5.43 -2.50 -8.85
N VAL A 157 6.41 -1.86 -8.23
CA VAL A 157 7.15 -0.75 -8.80
C VAL A 157 8.32 -1.30 -9.59
N HIS A 158 8.35 -1.04 -10.90
CA HIS A 158 9.44 -1.43 -11.77
C HIS A 158 10.58 -0.42 -11.69
N ASP A 159 11.74 -0.89 -11.21
CA ASP A 159 12.97 -0.10 -11.09
C ASP A 159 14.13 -0.90 -11.68
N PRO A 160 14.96 -0.33 -12.58
CA PRO A 160 16.16 -1.00 -13.09
C PRO A 160 17.15 -1.44 -12.02
N ALA A 161 17.13 -0.79 -10.84
CA ALA A 161 18.00 -1.16 -9.71
C ALA A 161 17.44 -2.31 -8.86
N GLY A 162 16.30 -2.88 -9.22
CA GLY A 162 15.56 -3.92 -8.49
C GLY A 162 14.14 -3.46 -8.14
N GLY A 163 13.15 -4.28 -8.46
CA GLY A 163 11.74 -3.98 -8.23
C GLY A 163 11.39 -3.85 -6.74
N LYS A 164 10.29 -3.14 -6.44
CA LYS A 164 9.73 -3.03 -5.08
C LYS A 164 8.28 -3.48 -5.10
N LEU A 165 7.93 -4.39 -4.20
CA LEU A 165 6.57 -4.89 -4.04
C LEU A 165 5.98 -4.35 -2.73
N VAL A 166 5.05 -3.41 -2.83
CA VAL A 166 4.23 -2.99 -1.69
C VAL A 166 3.03 -3.94 -1.62
N SER A 167 2.92 -4.70 -0.55
CA SER A 167 1.98 -5.84 -0.47
C SER A 167 0.74 -5.60 0.38
N GLY A 168 0.61 -4.42 1.03
CA GLY A 168 -0.46 -4.23 2.01
C GLY A 168 -0.49 -5.39 3.00
N ASP A 169 -1.69 -5.89 3.26
CA ASP A 169 -1.92 -7.00 4.18
C ASP A 169 -2.07 -8.36 3.48
N THR A 170 -1.59 -8.47 2.23
CA THR A 170 -1.55 -9.78 1.58
C THR A 170 -0.38 -10.63 2.07
N LEU A 171 0.84 -10.07 2.11
CA LEU A 171 2.06 -10.80 2.49
C LEU A 171 2.92 -9.92 3.40
N PHE A 172 3.30 -10.45 4.56
CA PHE A 172 4.26 -9.84 5.47
C PHE A 172 5.65 -10.47 5.31
N LEU A 173 6.66 -9.96 6.01
CA LEU A 173 7.98 -10.58 6.01
C LEU A 173 7.94 -11.96 6.70
N ASP A 174 7.02 -12.12 7.67
CA ASP A 174 6.66 -13.38 8.31
C ASP A 174 5.13 -13.46 8.40
N GLY A 175 4.51 -14.46 7.80
CA GLY A 175 3.07 -14.62 7.72
C GLY A 175 2.40 -13.85 6.59
N CYS A 176 1.06 -13.80 6.64
CA CYS A 176 0.17 -13.11 5.72
C CYS A 176 -1.00 -12.48 6.46
N GLY A 177 -1.82 -11.70 5.76
CA GLY A 177 -3.03 -11.09 6.32
C GLY A 177 -4.02 -12.12 6.83
N ARG A 178 -4.82 -11.72 7.80
CA ARG A 178 -5.90 -12.53 8.38
C ARG A 178 -6.96 -12.88 7.34
N THR A 179 -7.52 -14.07 7.48
CA THR A 179 -8.57 -14.58 6.61
C THR A 179 -9.82 -15.02 7.40
N ASP A 180 -10.01 -14.44 8.58
CA ASP A 180 -11.15 -14.66 9.48
C ASP A 180 -11.99 -13.40 9.69
N LEU A 181 -11.78 -12.36 8.90
CA LEU A 181 -12.51 -11.08 8.92
C LEU A 181 -13.66 -11.08 7.90
N PRO A 182 -14.63 -10.17 8.02
CA PRO A 182 -15.71 -10.03 7.04
C PRO A 182 -15.17 -9.81 5.62
N GLY A 183 -15.63 -10.62 4.67
CA GLY A 183 -15.19 -10.56 3.26
C GLY A 183 -13.90 -11.30 2.96
N SER A 184 -13.19 -11.82 3.97
CA SER A 184 -11.97 -12.59 3.74
C SER A 184 -12.25 -14.01 3.24
N ASP A 185 -11.26 -14.61 2.54
CA ASP A 185 -11.34 -15.96 1.96
C ASP A 185 -9.96 -16.64 1.99
N PRO A 186 -9.78 -17.70 2.82
CA PRO A 186 -8.52 -18.43 2.91
C PRO A 186 -8.07 -19.07 1.59
N ALA A 187 -9.00 -19.52 0.76
CA ALA A 187 -8.66 -20.17 -0.52
C ALA A 187 -8.14 -19.14 -1.53
N GLN A 188 -8.74 -17.95 -1.57
CA GLN A 188 -8.25 -16.85 -2.38
C GLN A 188 -6.89 -16.36 -1.87
N MET A 189 -6.68 -16.25 -0.55
CA MET A 189 -5.37 -15.88 0.03
C MET A 189 -4.29 -16.87 -0.43
N LEU A 190 -4.55 -18.17 -0.37
CA LEU A 190 -3.60 -19.18 -0.82
C LEU A 190 -3.27 -19.03 -2.33
N ALA A 191 -4.26 -18.73 -3.17
CA ALA A 191 -4.04 -18.46 -4.59
C ALA A 191 -3.20 -17.20 -4.81
N SER A 192 -3.45 -16.15 -4.03
CA SER A 192 -2.70 -14.89 -4.04
C SER A 192 -1.24 -15.10 -3.62
N LEU A 193 -0.99 -15.87 -2.55
CA LEU A 193 0.37 -16.22 -2.10
C LEU A 193 1.13 -17.01 -3.16
N ARG A 194 0.48 -17.99 -3.83
CA ARG A 194 1.08 -18.71 -4.97
C ARG A 194 1.45 -17.79 -6.13
N ARG A 195 0.66 -16.77 -6.38
CA ARG A 195 0.97 -15.73 -7.37
C ARG A 195 2.19 -14.92 -6.95
N LEU A 196 2.22 -14.44 -5.70
CA LEU A 196 3.34 -13.65 -5.18
C LEU A 196 4.64 -14.45 -5.06
N HIS A 197 4.56 -15.77 -4.85
CA HIS A 197 5.75 -16.65 -4.88
C HIS A 197 6.49 -16.61 -6.23
N ARG A 198 5.84 -16.20 -7.33
CA ARG A 198 6.47 -16.09 -8.66
C ARG A 198 7.18 -14.75 -8.87
N VAL A 199 7.01 -13.79 -7.96
CA VAL A 199 7.74 -12.51 -8.01
C VAL A 199 9.25 -12.80 -7.94
N PRO A 200 10.10 -12.17 -8.76
CA PRO A 200 11.53 -12.41 -8.77
C PRO A 200 12.19 -12.23 -7.40
N ASP A 201 13.24 -13.01 -7.14
CA ASP A 201 13.91 -13.08 -5.84
C ASP A 201 14.61 -11.79 -5.41
N GLU A 202 15.04 -10.99 -6.39
CA GLU A 202 15.68 -9.68 -6.19
C GLU A 202 14.71 -8.56 -5.84
N VAL A 203 13.40 -8.73 -6.07
CA VAL A 203 12.38 -7.75 -5.69
C VAL A 203 12.32 -7.64 -4.18
N VAL A 204 12.29 -6.40 -3.66
CA VAL A 204 12.18 -6.16 -2.22
C VAL A 204 10.70 -6.02 -1.83
N LEU A 205 10.29 -6.81 -0.85
CA LEU A 205 8.96 -6.75 -0.24
C LEU A 205 8.87 -5.64 0.80
N TYR A 206 7.80 -4.86 0.74
CA TYR A 206 7.42 -3.78 1.65
C TYR A 206 5.98 -4.03 2.14
N PRO A 207 5.77 -4.52 3.37
CA PRO A 207 4.47 -4.94 3.89
C PRO A 207 3.60 -3.76 4.36
N GLY A 208 2.30 -4.02 4.66
CA GLY A 208 1.40 -3.03 5.23
C GLY A 208 1.69 -2.67 6.70
N HIS A 209 2.33 -3.58 7.46
CA HIS A 209 2.61 -3.40 8.90
C HIS A 209 4.02 -3.82 9.28
N ARG A 210 4.52 -3.20 10.37
CA ARG A 210 5.81 -3.54 10.98
C ARG A 210 5.67 -4.68 12.00
N TYR A 211 5.34 -5.88 11.52
CA TYR A 211 5.24 -7.07 12.40
C TYR A 211 6.56 -7.84 12.54
N SER A 212 7.62 -7.36 11.92
CA SER A 212 8.97 -7.93 11.98
C SER A 212 9.99 -6.86 12.41
N PRO A 213 11.18 -7.26 12.92
CA PRO A 213 12.25 -6.30 13.25
C PRO A 213 12.75 -5.50 12.03
N ALA A 214 12.77 -6.11 10.85
CA ALA A 214 13.09 -5.45 9.59
C ALA A 214 11.85 -4.77 8.99
N ASP A 215 12.04 -3.67 8.29
CA ASP A 215 10.97 -2.91 7.65
C ASP A 215 10.70 -3.40 6.20
N SER A 216 11.62 -4.17 5.62
CA SER A 216 11.53 -4.78 4.28
C SER A 216 12.51 -5.93 4.14
N ALA A 217 12.33 -6.80 3.14
CA ALA A 217 13.29 -7.87 2.81
C ALA A 217 13.21 -8.27 1.33
N PRO A 218 14.29 -8.76 0.71
CA PRO A 218 14.21 -9.37 -0.62
C PRO A 218 13.27 -10.57 -0.64
N MET A 219 12.55 -10.77 -1.75
CA MET A 219 11.63 -11.90 -1.93
C MET A 219 12.33 -13.25 -1.73
N ALA A 220 13.61 -13.36 -2.10
CA ALA A 220 14.41 -14.56 -1.80
C ALA A 220 14.41 -14.92 -0.30
N ALA A 221 14.61 -13.93 0.57
CA ALA A 221 14.61 -14.14 2.01
C ALA A 221 13.20 -14.43 2.56
N VAL A 222 12.18 -13.72 2.05
CA VAL A 222 10.78 -13.96 2.43
C VAL A 222 10.34 -15.36 2.03
N LYS A 223 10.63 -15.80 0.81
CA LYS A 223 10.28 -17.16 0.35
C LYS A 223 10.96 -18.27 1.15
N ALA A 224 12.22 -18.02 1.59
CA ALA A 224 13.00 -19.00 2.33
C ALA A 224 12.60 -19.13 3.81
N ASN A 225 12.02 -18.08 4.42
CA ASN A 225 11.81 -18.02 5.86
C ASN A 225 10.36 -17.87 6.29
N ASN A 226 9.46 -17.48 5.37
CA ASN A 226 8.05 -17.26 5.70
C ASN A 226 7.27 -18.57 5.58
N TRP A 227 6.73 -19.04 6.71
CA TRP A 227 5.98 -20.31 6.84
C TRP A 227 4.78 -20.43 5.91
N VAL A 228 4.21 -19.34 5.41
CA VAL A 228 3.06 -19.38 4.49
C VAL A 228 3.43 -20.04 3.17
N PHE A 229 4.69 -20.00 2.77
CA PHE A 229 5.18 -20.60 1.54
C PHE A 229 5.44 -22.12 1.68
N ASP A 230 5.52 -22.64 2.91
CA ASP A 230 5.57 -24.08 3.14
C ASP A 230 4.21 -24.78 2.83
N GLN A 231 3.15 -23.98 2.66
CA GLN A 231 1.79 -24.47 2.43
C GLN A 231 1.34 -24.44 0.96
N ILE A 232 2.22 -24.00 0.03
CA ILE A 232 1.86 -23.77 -1.38
C ILE A 232 2.65 -24.61 -2.37
#